data_755c8584d6e5776b985686cf71cb7c81
#
_entry.id   755c8584d6e5776b985686cf71cb7c81
#
_cell.length_a   1.000
_cell.length_b   1.000
_cell.length_c   1.000
_cell.angle_alpha   90.00
_cell.angle_beta   90.00
_cell.angle_gamma   90.00
#
_symmetry.space_group_name_H-M   'P 1'
#
loop_
_entity.id
_entity.type
_entity.pdbx_description
1 polymer ?
#
loop_
_entity_poly.entity_id
_entity_poly.type
_entity_poly.pdbx_seq_one_letter_code
_entity_poly.pdbx_strand_id
1 'polypeptide(L)'
;MSWLQILSLMTAATVVNATFEPGPPVPVEDAEVLQLDKERYQRLTVPVTIQGKGPYRFMIDTGAEATVVSTDLAALLITSDRRPAIIVGMASRVATESISIEDFNLGSRSFYIATAALIDGSNLGQADGILGLDSLQDQRILLDFHKDEMSVADAQELGGNRGFEIVVKARRRLGQLIIARASLDGIDTTVIIDTGAQASIGNPALLERLRRNRNLGETELTDINGHKLSGTVRVAGELNVGRMSLRNFPVLFVDSPPFHSLGLSDTPSLILGMKELRLFRRVAIDFKSRQILFDLPRGTYGFDSMYGRRLGV
;
A
#
# COMPACT_ATOMS: atom_id res chain seq x y z
N MET A 1 -7.25 20.43 -22.09
CA MET A 1 -5.95 19.75 -22.28
C MET A 1 -5.81 18.78 -21.13
N SER A 2 -5.77 17.51 -21.45
CA SER A 2 -5.91 16.41 -20.47
C SER A 2 -4.69 16.31 -19.55
N TRP A 3 -4.92 16.31 -18.25
CA TRP A 3 -3.93 16.21 -17.16
C TRP A 3 -3.07 14.91 -17.18
N LEU A 4 -3.41 13.98 -18.06
CA LEU A 4 -2.65 12.73 -18.25
C LEU A 4 -1.25 12.95 -18.89
N GLN A 5 -0.98 14.08 -19.52
CA GLN A 5 0.31 14.34 -20.20
C GLN A 5 1.41 14.87 -19.28
N ILE A 6 1.08 15.43 -18.12
CA ILE A 6 2.08 16.00 -17.19
C ILE A 6 2.75 14.89 -16.32
N LEU A 7 2.08 13.75 -16.15
CA LEU A 7 2.65 12.62 -15.38
C LEU A 7 3.70 11.80 -16.16
N SER A 8 3.82 11.99 -17.48
CA SER A 8 4.74 11.23 -18.35
C SER A 8 6.20 11.74 -18.33
N LEU A 9 6.46 12.91 -17.74
CA LEU A 9 7.81 13.51 -17.64
C LEU A 9 8.48 13.31 -16.26
N MET A 10 7.93 12.42 -15.43
CA MET A 10 8.52 12.12 -14.13
C MET A 10 9.74 11.21 -14.28
N THR A 11 10.89 11.74 -13.91
CA THR A 11 12.15 11.02 -13.71
C THR A 11 11.87 9.74 -12.92
N ALA A 12 12.31 8.61 -13.44
CA ALA A 12 12.16 7.31 -12.80
C ALA A 12 12.71 7.35 -11.37
N ALA A 13 11.89 6.95 -10.41
CA ALA A 13 12.36 6.69 -9.05
C ALA A 13 13.32 5.50 -9.09
N THR A 14 14.45 5.61 -8.40
CA THR A 14 15.49 4.57 -8.42
C THR A 14 15.68 4.01 -7.01
N VAL A 15 15.64 2.68 -6.89
CA VAL A 15 15.99 1.98 -5.64
C VAL A 15 17.50 1.75 -5.63
N VAL A 16 18.19 2.25 -4.62
CA VAL A 16 19.64 2.12 -4.45
C VAL A 16 19.99 1.27 -3.23
N ASN A 17 21.02 0.55 -3.31
CA ASN A 17 21.41 -0.74 -2.84
C ASN A 17 22.00 -0.90 -1.42
N ALA A 18 21.84 -2.14 -0.89
CA ALA A 18 22.72 -2.72 0.11
C ALA A 18 23.42 -3.96 -0.48
N THR A 19 24.72 -4.08 -0.27
CA THR A 19 25.53 -5.22 -0.72
C THR A 19 25.20 -6.50 0.04
N PHE A 20 24.49 -7.42 -0.55
CA PHE A 20 24.29 -8.80 -0.08
C PHE A 20 23.98 -9.72 -1.26
N GLU A 21 24.59 -10.90 -1.33
CA GLU A 21 24.21 -11.92 -2.33
C GLU A 21 22.96 -12.66 -1.87
N PRO A 22 21.85 -12.59 -2.62
CA PRO A 22 20.64 -13.32 -2.28
C PRO A 22 20.79 -14.81 -2.63
N GLY A 23 20.50 -15.68 -1.67
CA GLY A 23 20.30 -17.10 -1.92
C GLY A 23 19.10 -17.35 -2.84
N PRO A 24 19.01 -18.52 -3.49
CA PRO A 24 17.91 -18.84 -4.36
C PRO A 24 16.57 -18.80 -3.60
N PRO A 25 15.48 -18.38 -4.28
CA PRO A 25 14.16 -18.38 -3.67
C PRO A 25 13.77 -19.81 -3.25
N VAL A 26 13.29 -19.95 -2.03
CA VAL A 26 12.76 -21.23 -1.52
C VAL A 26 11.40 -21.47 -2.17
N PRO A 27 11.10 -22.70 -2.66
CA PRO A 27 9.78 -23.04 -3.16
C PRO A 27 8.74 -22.87 -2.06
N VAL A 28 7.60 -22.33 -2.41
CA VAL A 28 6.43 -22.13 -1.52
C VAL A 28 5.49 -23.28 -1.78
N GLU A 29 5.69 -24.41 -1.07
CA GLU A 29 4.95 -25.65 -1.34
C GLU A 29 3.52 -25.67 -0.76
N ASP A 30 3.24 -24.92 0.32
CA ASP A 30 1.93 -24.93 1.01
C ASP A 30 1.26 -23.55 1.13
N ALA A 31 1.83 -22.52 0.52
CA ALA A 31 1.23 -21.19 0.56
C ALA A 31 0.19 -21.02 -0.56
N GLU A 32 -0.90 -20.39 -0.20
CA GLU A 32 -1.92 -20.05 -1.17
C GLU A 32 -1.45 -18.92 -2.08
N VAL A 33 -1.43 -19.19 -3.38
CA VAL A 33 -1.02 -18.23 -4.41
C VAL A 33 -2.26 -17.73 -5.14
N LEU A 34 -2.49 -16.43 -5.07
CA LEU A 34 -3.59 -15.74 -5.74
C LEU A 34 -3.05 -14.88 -6.86
N GLN A 35 -3.67 -14.97 -8.04
CA GLN A 35 -3.34 -14.07 -9.15
C GLN A 35 -3.84 -12.66 -8.82
N LEU A 36 -2.98 -11.67 -9.09
CA LEU A 36 -3.31 -10.26 -8.94
C LEU A 36 -3.80 -9.68 -10.26
N ASP A 37 -4.99 -9.14 -10.23
CA ASP A 37 -5.51 -8.33 -11.32
C ASP A 37 -5.21 -6.84 -11.08
N LYS A 38 -5.01 -6.09 -12.16
CA LYS A 38 -4.83 -4.64 -12.15
C LYS A 38 -6.16 -3.98 -12.45
N GLU A 39 -6.70 -3.25 -11.47
CA GLU A 39 -7.85 -2.41 -11.72
C GLU A 39 -7.45 -1.08 -12.42
N ARG A 40 -8.44 -0.26 -12.82
CA ARG A 40 -8.26 0.97 -13.60
C ARG A 40 -7.17 1.93 -13.06
N TYR A 41 -6.96 1.92 -11.75
CA TYR A 41 -6.00 2.77 -11.05
C TYR A 41 -4.72 2.02 -10.64
N GLN A 42 -4.45 0.84 -11.22
CA GLN A 42 -3.28 -0.01 -10.93
C GLN A 42 -3.21 -0.54 -9.49
N ARG A 43 -4.32 -0.51 -8.75
CA ARG A 43 -4.42 -1.18 -7.45
C ARG A 43 -4.54 -2.69 -7.67
N LEU A 44 -4.15 -3.45 -6.66
CA LEU A 44 -4.17 -4.91 -6.73
C LEU A 44 -5.53 -5.43 -6.28
N THR A 45 -6.10 -6.33 -7.05
CA THR A 45 -7.33 -7.04 -6.68
C THR A 45 -7.10 -8.54 -6.65
N VAL A 46 -7.87 -9.22 -5.80
CA VAL A 46 -7.90 -10.67 -5.66
C VAL A 46 -9.32 -11.19 -5.82
N PRO A 47 -9.50 -12.40 -6.35
CA PRO A 47 -10.80 -13.05 -6.39
C PRO A 47 -11.21 -13.53 -4.98
N VAL A 48 -12.45 -13.23 -4.62
CA VAL A 48 -13.07 -13.63 -3.35
C VAL A 48 -14.40 -14.30 -3.64
N THR A 49 -14.72 -15.38 -2.93
CA THR A 49 -16.07 -15.93 -2.93
C THR A 49 -16.76 -15.64 -1.61
N ILE A 50 -18.03 -15.29 -1.65
CA ILE A 50 -18.82 -14.97 -0.47
C ILE A 50 -20.12 -15.79 -0.53
N GLN A 51 -20.38 -16.57 0.51
CA GLN A 51 -21.58 -17.45 0.60
C GLN A 51 -21.71 -18.35 -0.64
N GLY A 52 -20.59 -18.90 -1.11
CA GLY A 52 -20.53 -19.78 -2.27
C GLY A 52 -20.75 -19.08 -3.63
N LYS A 53 -20.85 -17.75 -3.68
CA LYS A 53 -21.02 -16.95 -4.89
C LYS A 53 -19.74 -16.19 -5.25
N GLY A 54 -19.56 -15.84 -6.52
CA GLY A 54 -18.41 -15.10 -7.01
C GLY A 54 -17.81 -15.73 -8.28
N PRO A 55 -16.53 -15.44 -8.62
CA PRO A 55 -15.60 -14.62 -7.84
C PRO A 55 -15.94 -13.13 -7.89
N TYR A 56 -15.88 -12.48 -6.75
CA TYR A 56 -15.92 -11.03 -6.60
C TYR A 56 -14.49 -10.47 -6.53
N ARG A 57 -14.30 -9.22 -6.96
CA ARG A 57 -12.98 -8.58 -7.02
C ARG A 57 -12.77 -7.68 -5.82
N PHE A 58 -11.82 -8.00 -4.95
CA PHE A 58 -11.50 -7.20 -3.78
C PHE A 58 -10.12 -6.56 -3.90
N MET A 59 -10.03 -5.24 -3.68
CA MET A 59 -8.75 -4.56 -3.54
C MET A 59 -8.08 -4.94 -2.23
N ILE A 60 -6.77 -5.08 -2.25
CA ILE A 60 -5.97 -5.32 -1.05
C ILE A 60 -5.52 -3.97 -0.51
N ASP A 61 -5.92 -3.67 0.72
CA ASP A 61 -5.64 -2.38 1.35
C ASP A 61 -5.07 -2.57 2.76
N THR A 62 -3.74 -2.39 2.89
CA THR A 62 -3.06 -2.47 4.18
C THR A 62 -3.21 -1.18 5.01
N GLY A 63 -3.81 -0.15 4.45
CA GLY A 63 -4.23 1.08 5.12
C GLY A 63 -5.65 0.99 5.71
N ALA A 64 -6.50 0.06 5.23
CA ALA A 64 -7.86 -0.13 5.72
C ALA A 64 -7.90 -1.02 6.97
N GLU A 65 -8.47 -0.52 8.07
CA GLU A 65 -8.62 -1.28 9.33
C GLU A 65 -9.63 -2.43 9.19
N ALA A 66 -10.66 -2.25 8.37
CA ALA A 66 -11.75 -3.19 8.17
C ALA A 66 -12.07 -3.38 6.68
N THR A 67 -12.60 -4.55 6.38
CA THR A 67 -13.12 -4.89 5.06
C THR A 67 -14.30 -3.98 4.69
N VAL A 68 -14.39 -3.61 3.41
CA VAL A 68 -15.44 -2.75 2.85
C VAL A 68 -16.08 -3.47 1.68
N VAL A 69 -17.39 -3.34 1.55
CA VAL A 69 -18.19 -3.99 0.50
C VAL A 69 -19.04 -2.94 -0.21
N SER A 70 -19.14 -3.04 -1.54
CA SER A 70 -20.06 -2.18 -2.28
C SER A 70 -21.51 -2.45 -1.91
N THR A 71 -22.34 -1.40 -1.94
CA THR A 71 -23.79 -1.53 -1.69
C THR A 71 -24.44 -2.49 -2.67
N ASP A 72 -23.96 -2.55 -3.91
CA ASP A 72 -24.48 -3.45 -4.94
C ASP A 72 -24.19 -4.91 -4.60
N LEU A 73 -22.94 -5.21 -4.18
CA LEU A 73 -22.59 -6.55 -3.72
C LEU A 73 -23.38 -6.91 -2.45
N ALA A 74 -23.46 -6.01 -1.47
CA ALA A 74 -24.18 -6.23 -0.23
C ALA A 74 -25.66 -6.59 -0.45
N ALA A 75 -26.30 -6.04 -1.49
CA ALA A 75 -27.67 -6.37 -1.85
C ALA A 75 -27.86 -7.82 -2.34
N LEU A 76 -26.78 -8.50 -2.76
CA LEU A 76 -26.78 -9.90 -3.21
C LEU A 76 -26.47 -10.90 -2.09
N LEU A 77 -26.04 -10.41 -0.93
CA LEU A 77 -25.63 -11.23 0.21
C LEU A 77 -26.79 -11.45 1.18
N ILE A 78 -26.75 -12.59 1.84
CA ILE A 78 -27.65 -12.88 2.96
C ILE A 78 -27.04 -12.26 4.20
N THR A 79 -27.61 -11.16 4.67
CA THR A 79 -27.15 -10.43 5.86
C THR A 79 -28.33 -10.14 6.75
N SER A 80 -28.17 -10.31 8.08
CA SER A 80 -29.27 -10.10 9.03
C SER A 80 -29.21 -8.74 9.73
N ASP A 81 -28.01 -8.20 9.94
CA ASP A 81 -27.81 -7.05 10.83
C ASP A 81 -27.06 -5.91 10.12
N ARG A 82 -27.74 -4.76 10.03
CA ARG A 82 -27.08 -3.50 9.67
C ARG A 82 -26.82 -2.67 10.90
N ARG A 83 -25.60 -2.14 11.02
CA ARG A 83 -25.16 -1.32 12.15
C ARG A 83 -24.56 -0.02 11.66
N PRO A 84 -24.73 1.10 12.37
CA PRO A 84 -24.07 2.34 12.02
C PRO A 84 -22.53 2.18 11.99
N ALA A 85 -21.89 2.76 10.98
CA ALA A 85 -20.46 2.78 10.82
C ALA A 85 -19.99 4.12 10.25
N ILE A 86 -18.68 4.36 10.29
CA ILE A 86 -18.04 5.53 9.70
C ILE A 86 -16.87 5.05 8.85
N ILE A 87 -16.85 5.41 7.57
CA ILE A 87 -15.70 5.21 6.71
C ILE A 87 -14.82 6.47 6.78
N VAL A 88 -13.55 6.27 7.12
CA VAL A 88 -12.52 7.30 7.05
C VAL A 88 -11.72 7.07 5.77
N GLY A 89 -11.97 7.90 4.78
CA GLY A 89 -11.21 7.95 3.53
C GLY A 89 -10.04 8.91 3.62
N MET A 90 -9.29 9.03 2.53
CA MET A 90 -8.14 9.94 2.42
C MET A 90 -8.54 11.42 2.43
N ALA A 91 -9.78 11.74 2.04
CA ALA A 91 -10.29 13.11 1.94
C ALA A 91 -11.53 13.35 2.82
N SER A 92 -12.10 12.31 3.44
CA SER A 92 -13.41 12.43 4.07
C SER A 92 -13.63 11.50 5.25
N ARG A 93 -14.69 11.81 6.02
CA ARG A 93 -15.32 10.92 6.99
C ARG A 93 -16.81 10.85 6.66
N VAL A 94 -17.31 9.66 6.32
CA VAL A 94 -18.68 9.47 5.87
C VAL A 94 -19.37 8.45 6.77
N ALA A 95 -20.53 8.85 7.31
CA ALA A 95 -21.42 7.91 8.01
C ALA A 95 -22.04 6.94 7.04
N THR A 96 -22.03 5.67 7.38
CA THR A 96 -22.58 4.57 6.57
C THR A 96 -23.14 3.49 7.50
N GLU A 97 -23.44 2.33 6.91
CA GLU A 97 -23.79 1.12 7.62
C GLU A 97 -22.69 0.06 7.46
N SER A 98 -22.70 -0.91 8.32
CA SER A 98 -21.88 -2.12 8.19
C SER A 98 -22.75 -3.36 8.34
N ILE A 99 -22.27 -4.46 7.75
CA ILE A 99 -22.87 -5.78 7.82
C ILE A 99 -21.84 -6.79 8.34
N SER A 100 -22.31 -7.89 8.90
CA SER A 100 -21.46 -9.07 9.08
C SER A 100 -21.54 -9.97 7.86
N ILE A 101 -20.43 -10.63 7.53
CA ILE A 101 -20.36 -11.56 6.40
C ILE A 101 -19.83 -12.90 6.89
N GLU A 102 -20.63 -13.93 6.72
CA GLU A 102 -20.23 -15.31 6.88
C GLU A 102 -19.70 -15.87 5.55
N ASP A 103 -18.86 -16.92 5.61
CA ASP A 103 -18.30 -17.59 4.44
C ASP A 103 -17.62 -16.64 3.44
N PHE A 104 -16.82 -15.71 3.95
CA PHE A 104 -15.94 -14.89 3.13
C PHE A 104 -14.66 -15.68 2.85
N ASN A 105 -14.46 -16.09 1.60
CA ASN A 105 -13.37 -16.98 1.22
C ASN A 105 -12.37 -16.27 0.31
N LEU A 106 -11.11 -16.27 0.75
CA LEU A 106 -9.97 -15.85 -0.02
C LEU A 106 -9.15 -17.12 -0.35
N GLY A 107 -9.32 -17.63 -1.57
CA GLY A 107 -8.83 -18.92 -1.96
C GLY A 107 -9.39 -20.07 -1.09
N SER A 108 -8.56 -20.89 -0.45
CA SER A 108 -8.96 -21.95 0.45
C SER A 108 -9.29 -21.47 1.87
N ARG A 109 -8.99 -20.21 2.20
CA ARG A 109 -9.17 -19.64 3.54
C ARG A 109 -10.55 -19.04 3.70
N SER A 110 -11.25 -19.44 4.76
CA SER A 110 -12.56 -18.88 5.13
C SER A 110 -12.43 -17.94 6.32
N PHE A 111 -13.10 -16.79 6.23
CA PHE A 111 -13.14 -15.77 7.26
C PHE A 111 -14.59 -15.45 7.65
N TYR A 112 -14.78 -15.08 8.90
CA TYR A 112 -15.95 -14.35 9.36
C TYR A 112 -15.58 -12.87 9.45
N ILE A 113 -16.24 -12.03 8.68
CA ILE A 113 -16.07 -10.57 8.73
C ILE A 113 -17.15 -10.02 9.67
N ALA A 114 -16.72 -9.59 10.85
CA ALA A 114 -17.64 -9.08 11.86
C ALA A 114 -18.25 -7.72 11.50
N THR A 115 -17.50 -6.91 10.74
CA THR A 115 -17.87 -5.54 10.38
C THR A 115 -17.34 -5.19 9.00
N ALA A 116 -18.14 -5.37 7.96
CA ALA A 116 -17.86 -4.90 6.61
C ALA A 116 -18.65 -3.59 6.38
N ALA A 117 -17.95 -2.47 6.24
CA ALA A 117 -18.60 -1.19 5.97
C ALA A 117 -19.12 -1.15 4.55
N LEU A 118 -20.28 -0.51 4.35
CA LEU A 118 -20.93 -0.38 3.05
C LEU A 118 -20.48 0.92 2.36
N ILE A 119 -20.15 0.84 1.06
CA ILE A 119 -19.74 1.99 0.26
C ILE A 119 -20.47 1.99 -1.08
N ASP A 120 -20.67 3.18 -1.64
CA ASP A 120 -21.02 3.30 -3.05
C ASP A 120 -19.86 2.81 -3.92
N GLY A 121 -20.07 1.78 -4.71
CA GLY A 121 -19.05 1.15 -5.56
C GLY A 121 -18.49 2.02 -6.68
N SER A 122 -19.09 3.19 -6.97
CA SER A 122 -18.72 4.05 -8.10
C SER A 122 -17.25 4.50 -8.08
N ASN A 123 -16.64 4.60 -6.89
CA ASN A 123 -15.24 5.01 -6.70
C ASN A 123 -14.27 3.83 -6.45
N LEU A 124 -14.78 2.61 -6.44
CA LEU A 124 -13.95 1.40 -6.32
C LEU A 124 -13.36 0.92 -7.67
N GLY A 125 -13.68 1.63 -8.76
CA GLY A 125 -13.26 1.23 -10.11
C GLY A 125 -14.03 -0.01 -10.58
N GLN A 126 -13.33 -1.14 -10.72
CA GLN A 126 -13.93 -2.43 -11.09
C GLN A 126 -13.98 -3.42 -9.92
N ALA A 127 -13.69 -2.94 -8.71
CA ALA A 127 -13.71 -3.79 -7.53
C ALA A 127 -15.08 -3.78 -6.86
N ASP A 128 -15.43 -4.91 -6.26
CA ASP A 128 -16.67 -5.11 -5.51
C ASP A 128 -16.51 -4.76 -4.03
N GLY A 129 -15.24 -4.61 -3.57
CA GLY A 129 -14.92 -4.28 -2.20
C GLY A 129 -13.43 -4.08 -1.94
N ILE A 130 -13.11 -3.90 -0.66
CA ILE A 130 -11.75 -3.72 -0.15
C ILE A 130 -11.52 -4.75 0.94
N LEU A 131 -10.43 -5.50 0.82
CA LEU A 131 -9.96 -6.44 1.83
C LEU A 131 -9.07 -5.69 2.80
N GLY A 132 -9.54 -5.52 4.02
CA GLY A 132 -8.86 -4.80 5.08
C GLY A 132 -8.04 -5.69 6.01
N LEU A 133 -7.44 -5.06 7.01
CA LEU A 133 -6.56 -5.72 7.99
C LEU A 133 -7.27 -6.73 8.89
N ASP A 134 -8.59 -6.60 9.07
CA ASP A 134 -9.41 -7.56 9.81
C ASP A 134 -9.33 -8.98 9.25
N SER A 135 -9.13 -9.10 7.94
CA SER A 135 -8.97 -10.37 7.22
C SER A 135 -7.51 -10.80 7.05
N LEU A 136 -6.56 -9.90 7.27
CA LEU A 136 -5.14 -10.08 6.95
C LEU A 136 -4.24 -10.17 8.19
N GLN A 137 -4.80 -9.94 9.40
CA GLN A 137 -4.04 -9.95 10.65
C GLN A 137 -3.47 -11.34 10.96
N ASP A 138 -2.31 -11.31 11.62
CA ASP A 138 -1.55 -12.49 12.06
C ASP A 138 -0.96 -13.35 10.93
N GLN A 139 -1.02 -12.86 9.70
CA GLN A 139 -0.48 -13.51 8.52
C GLN A 139 0.65 -12.69 7.89
N ARG A 140 1.35 -13.29 6.95
CA ARG A 140 2.24 -12.63 6.02
C ARG A 140 1.57 -12.52 4.67
N ILE A 141 1.57 -11.32 4.11
CA ILE A 141 1.20 -11.06 2.72
C ILE A 141 2.49 -10.91 1.94
N LEU A 142 2.63 -11.67 0.87
CA LEU A 142 3.71 -11.54 -0.10
C LEU A 142 3.13 -11.02 -1.42
N LEU A 143 3.55 -9.82 -1.83
CA LEU A 143 3.24 -9.23 -3.13
C LEU A 143 4.44 -9.47 -4.05
N ASP A 144 4.28 -10.31 -5.07
CA ASP A 144 5.28 -10.54 -6.11
C ASP A 144 4.90 -9.75 -7.37
N PHE A 145 5.47 -8.56 -7.51
CA PHE A 145 5.18 -7.67 -8.64
C PHE A 145 5.77 -8.15 -9.96
N HIS A 146 6.71 -9.08 -9.92
CA HIS A 146 7.28 -9.67 -11.12
C HIS A 146 6.36 -10.73 -11.73
N LYS A 147 5.63 -11.44 -10.89
CA LYS A 147 4.69 -12.47 -11.31
C LYS A 147 3.25 -11.99 -11.39
N ASP A 148 2.96 -10.79 -10.88
CA ASP A 148 1.60 -10.28 -10.60
C ASP A 148 0.81 -11.28 -9.71
N GLU A 149 1.44 -11.73 -8.61
CA GLU A 149 0.88 -12.71 -7.66
C GLU A 149 0.87 -12.18 -6.23
N MET A 150 -0.11 -12.60 -5.47
CA MET A 150 -0.13 -12.45 -4.02
C MET A 150 -0.19 -13.82 -3.36
N SER A 151 0.56 -13.98 -2.27
CA SER A 151 0.47 -15.13 -1.39
C SER A 151 0.13 -14.68 0.03
N VAL A 152 -0.78 -15.38 0.68
CA VAL A 152 -1.17 -15.16 2.07
C VAL A 152 -0.98 -16.46 2.82
N ALA A 153 -0.09 -16.46 3.81
CA ALA A 153 0.17 -17.62 4.64
C ALA A 153 0.93 -17.23 5.91
N ASP A 154 1.19 -18.20 6.78
CA ASP A 154 2.17 -18.02 7.85
C ASP A 154 3.56 -17.72 7.27
N ALA A 155 4.35 -16.91 8.00
CA ALA A 155 5.68 -16.52 7.56
C ALA A 155 6.61 -17.69 7.27
N GLN A 156 6.45 -18.81 7.98
CA GLN A 156 7.26 -20.01 7.79
C GLN A 156 6.91 -20.73 6.48
N GLU A 157 5.64 -20.81 6.15
CA GLU A 157 5.13 -21.37 4.88
C GLU A 157 5.62 -20.57 3.68
N LEU A 158 5.76 -19.24 3.84
CA LEU A 158 6.32 -18.33 2.83
C LEU A 158 7.87 -18.24 2.86
N GLY A 159 8.56 -19.26 3.36
CA GLY A 159 10.01 -19.34 3.36
C GLY A 159 10.72 -18.42 4.37
N GLY A 160 10.01 -17.88 5.33
CA GLY A 160 10.55 -16.97 6.33
C GLY A 160 11.10 -15.67 5.70
N ASN A 161 12.25 -15.22 6.19
CA ASN A 161 12.90 -13.99 5.67
C ASN A 161 13.94 -14.27 4.57
N ARG A 162 14.04 -15.51 4.11
CA ARG A 162 15.01 -15.89 3.07
C ARG A 162 14.67 -15.23 1.72
N GLY A 163 15.68 -14.77 1.02
CA GLY A 163 15.54 -14.13 -0.30
C GLY A 163 15.02 -12.70 -0.26
N PHE A 164 14.96 -12.07 0.92
CA PHE A 164 14.72 -10.63 1.04
C PHE A 164 16.02 -9.95 1.49
N GLU A 165 16.43 -8.93 0.74
CA GLU A 165 17.64 -8.16 1.05
C GLU A 165 17.44 -7.20 2.23
N ILE A 166 16.21 -6.74 2.42
CA ILE A 166 15.89 -5.71 3.41
C ILE A 166 14.75 -6.19 4.29
N VAL A 167 14.98 -6.21 5.60
CA VAL A 167 13.97 -6.52 6.61
C VAL A 167 13.89 -5.34 7.58
N VAL A 168 12.72 -4.74 7.67
CA VAL A 168 12.46 -3.57 8.52
C VAL A 168 11.47 -3.94 9.61
N LYS A 169 11.82 -3.59 10.86
CA LYS A 169 10.86 -3.71 11.98
C LYS A 169 9.88 -2.54 11.96
N ALA A 170 8.61 -2.85 12.13
CA ALA A 170 7.53 -1.90 12.23
C ALA A 170 6.86 -1.94 13.62
N ARG A 171 6.10 -0.91 13.95
CA ARG A 171 5.20 -0.87 15.10
C ARG A 171 3.77 -1.01 14.60
N ARG A 172 2.91 -1.65 15.38
CA ARG A 172 1.49 -1.74 15.06
C ARG A 172 0.74 -0.58 15.71
N ARG A 173 -0.07 0.13 14.95
CA ARG A 173 -0.97 1.18 15.43
C ARG A 173 -2.29 1.10 14.65
N LEU A 174 -3.40 0.94 15.35
CA LEU A 174 -4.72 0.72 14.74
C LEU A 174 -4.70 -0.36 13.63
N GLY A 175 -4.00 -1.47 13.87
CA GLY A 175 -3.83 -2.54 12.87
C GLY A 175 -2.69 -2.29 11.86
N GLN A 176 -2.39 -1.07 11.49
CA GLN A 176 -1.39 -0.72 10.48
C GLN A 176 0.05 -0.89 10.98
N LEU A 177 0.94 -1.23 10.06
CA LEU A 177 2.38 -1.32 10.33
C LEU A 177 3.08 0.01 10.00
N ILE A 178 3.66 0.60 11.03
CA ILE A 178 4.34 1.89 10.99
C ILE A 178 5.84 1.70 11.16
N ILE A 179 6.63 2.17 10.20
CA ILE A 179 8.09 2.22 10.27
C ILE A 179 8.49 3.55 10.91
N ALA A 180 8.96 3.49 12.16
CA ALA A 180 9.32 4.70 12.92
C ALA A 180 10.79 5.15 12.73
N ARG A 181 11.60 4.39 11.97
CA ARG A 181 13.02 4.69 11.72
C ARG A 181 13.27 4.81 10.23
N ALA A 182 12.73 5.86 9.65
CA ALA A 182 12.98 6.26 8.27
C ALA A 182 13.40 7.73 8.25
N SER A 183 14.00 8.17 7.17
CA SER A 183 14.27 9.59 6.92
C SER A 183 13.96 9.95 5.48
N LEU A 184 13.29 11.08 5.26
CA LEU A 184 13.07 11.67 3.95
C LEU A 184 13.89 12.96 3.85
N ASP A 185 14.83 13.01 2.91
CA ASP A 185 15.75 14.15 2.74
C ASP A 185 16.44 14.60 4.04
N GLY A 186 16.82 13.61 4.87
CA GLY A 186 17.46 13.83 6.18
C GLY A 186 16.50 14.18 7.32
N ILE A 187 15.18 14.21 7.07
CA ILE A 187 14.15 14.48 8.09
C ILE A 187 13.66 13.14 8.63
N ASP A 188 13.75 12.93 9.96
CA ASP A 188 13.15 11.78 10.61
C ASP A 188 11.66 11.70 10.27
N THR A 189 11.25 10.60 9.63
CA THR A 189 9.94 10.44 9.04
C THR A 189 9.32 9.11 9.44
N THR A 190 8.07 9.15 9.88
CA THR A 190 7.27 7.95 10.09
C THR A 190 6.70 7.49 8.77
N VAL A 191 6.91 6.22 8.39
CA VAL A 191 6.42 5.66 7.12
C VAL A 191 5.36 4.60 7.38
N ILE A 192 4.23 4.72 6.68
CA ILE A 192 3.11 3.78 6.65
C ILE A 192 3.12 3.12 5.28
N ILE A 193 3.00 1.79 5.23
CA ILE A 193 2.86 1.06 3.96
C ILE A 193 1.38 0.90 3.67
N ASP A 194 0.94 1.40 2.53
CA ASP A 194 -0.46 1.41 2.15
C ASP A 194 -0.64 0.94 0.70
N THR A 195 -1.18 -0.27 0.53
CA THR A 195 -1.45 -0.87 -0.78
C THR A 195 -2.75 -0.35 -1.40
N GLY A 196 -3.61 0.31 -0.63
CA GLY A 196 -4.80 1.01 -1.10
C GLY A 196 -4.48 2.38 -1.71
N ALA A 197 -3.39 3.03 -1.27
CA ALA A 197 -2.95 4.30 -1.82
C ALA A 197 -2.23 4.12 -3.17
N GLN A 198 -2.68 4.84 -4.20
CA GLN A 198 -2.07 4.77 -5.54
C GLN A 198 -0.68 5.44 -5.56
N ALA A 199 -0.54 6.60 -4.95
CA ALA A 199 0.68 7.40 -4.88
C ALA A 199 1.06 7.66 -3.42
N SER A 200 2.32 8.02 -3.19
CA SER A 200 2.78 8.37 -1.85
C SER A 200 2.27 9.74 -1.41
N ILE A 201 1.87 9.83 -0.14
CA ILE A 201 1.24 11.00 0.47
C ILE A 201 2.00 11.41 1.73
N GLY A 202 2.44 12.65 1.79
CA GLY A 202 3.07 13.27 2.96
C GLY A 202 2.12 14.20 3.70
N ASN A 203 2.29 14.32 5.02
CA ASN A 203 1.50 15.25 5.82
C ASN A 203 2.12 16.68 5.82
N PRO A 204 1.38 17.71 6.28
CA PRO A 204 1.89 19.08 6.39
C PRO A 204 3.14 19.19 7.25
N ALA A 205 3.22 18.46 8.37
CA ALA A 205 4.39 18.49 9.25
C ALA A 205 5.70 18.03 8.57
N LEU A 206 5.60 17.11 7.60
CA LEU A 206 6.73 16.72 6.77
C LEU A 206 7.05 17.81 5.73
N LEU A 207 6.02 18.35 5.07
CA LEU A 207 6.18 19.41 4.06
C LEU A 207 6.90 20.64 4.60
N GLU A 208 6.54 21.09 5.81
CA GLU A 208 7.13 22.26 6.46
C GLU A 208 8.63 22.13 6.72
N ARG A 209 9.12 20.90 6.93
CA ARG A 209 10.54 20.61 7.15
C ARG A 209 11.35 20.44 5.88
N LEU A 210 10.69 20.22 4.73
CA LEU A 210 11.35 20.05 3.43
C LEU A 210 11.75 21.41 2.85
N ARG A 211 13.03 21.78 2.95
CA ARG A 211 13.51 23.12 2.64
C ARG A 211 13.72 23.43 1.15
N ARG A 212 13.97 22.44 0.27
CA ARG A 212 14.40 22.68 -1.12
C ARG A 212 13.92 21.64 -2.13
N ASN A 213 12.71 21.13 -2.00
CA ASN A 213 12.20 20.12 -2.93
C ASN A 213 11.57 20.78 -4.14
N ARG A 214 11.81 20.20 -5.32
CA ARG A 214 11.21 20.64 -6.57
C ARG A 214 9.69 20.56 -6.47
N ASN A 215 9.04 21.70 -6.57
CA ASN A 215 7.59 21.80 -6.63
C ASN A 215 7.11 21.47 -8.05
N LEU A 216 6.16 20.54 -8.16
CA LEU A 216 5.53 20.13 -9.43
C LEU A 216 4.13 20.71 -9.62
N GLY A 217 3.67 21.55 -8.69
CA GLY A 217 2.35 22.16 -8.72
C GLY A 217 1.36 21.50 -7.78
N GLU A 218 0.09 21.81 -7.98
CA GLU A 218 -1.01 21.28 -7.19
C GLU A 218 -1.76 20.19 -7.97
N THR A 219 -2.33 19.24 -7.25
CA THR A 219 -3.20 18.22 -7.81
C THR A 219 -4.30 17.85 -6.81
N GLU A 220 -5.33 17.20 -7.30
CA GLU A 220 -6.39 16.64 -6.48
C GLU A 220 -6.25 15.13 -6.36
N LEU A 221 -6.49 14.59 -5.19
CA LEU A 221 -6.83 13.19 -4.98
C LEU A 221 -8.35 13.05 -4.81
N THR A 222 -8.88 11.93 -5.26
CA THR A 222 -10.27 11.53 -4.96
C THR A 222 -10.21 10.28 -4.10
N ASP A 223 -10.89 10.30 -2.97
CA ASP A 223 -10.95 9.14 -2.08
C ASP A 223 -12.04 8.14 -2.49
N ILE A 224 -12.13 7.04 -1.74
CA ILE A 224 -13.12 5.98 -1.98
C ILE A 224 -14.56 6.42 -1.79
N ASN A 225 -14.81 7.50 -1.04
CA ASN A 225 -16.13 8.10 -0.85
C ASN A 225 -16.48 9.14 -1.94
N GLY A 226 -15.58 9.35 -2.93
CA GLY A 226 -15.76 10.33 -4.00
C GLY A 226 -15.40 11.77 -3.62
N HIS A 227 -14.93 12.00 -2.40
CA HIS A 227 -14.50 13.32 -1.97
C HIS A 227 -13.12 13.65 -2.50
N LYS A 228 -12.93 14.94 -2.79
CA LYS A 228 -11.68 15.46 -3.34
C LYS A 228 -10.92 16.25 -2.31
N LEU A 229 -9.60 16.14 -2.36
CA LEU A 229 -8.68 16.88 -1.53
C LEU A 229 -7.50 17.37 -2.38
N SER A 230 -7.28 18.68 -2.38
CA SER A 230 -6.20 19.31 -3.13
C SER A 230 -4.92 19.35 -2.30
N GLY A 231 -3.79 19.14 -2.94
CA GLY A 231 -2.49 19.20 -2.29
C GLY A 231 -1.35 19.53 -3.24
N THR A 232 -0.20 19.82 -2.66
CA THR A 232 1.01 20.20 -3.39
C THR A 232 1.85 18.97 -3.69
N VAL A 233 2.27 18.78 -4.94
CA VAL A 233 3.19 17.70 -5.32
C VAL A 233 4.62 18.21 -5.30
N ARG A 234 5.49 17.52 -4.57
CA ARG A 234 6.93 17.76 -4.58
C ARG A 234 7.71 16.48 -4.88
N VAL A 235 8.91 16.63 -5.44
CA VAL A 235 9.82 15.51 -5.63
C VAL A 235 10.62 15.30 -4.35
N ALA A 236 10.45 14.16 -3.70
CA ALA A 236 11.32 13.72 -2.63
C ALA A 236 12.66 13.29 -3.20
N GLY A 237 13.75 13.78 -2.62
CA GLY A 237 15.11 13.46 -3.09
C GLY A 237 15.51 12.05 -2.70
N GLU A 238 15.42 11.71 -1.42
CA GLU A 238 15.83 10.40 -0.92
C GLU A 238 15.05 10.00 0.34
N LEU A 239 14.37 8.84 0.25
CA LEU A 239 13.76 8.16 1.40
C LEU A 239 14.67 7.00 1.81
N ASN A 240 15.15 7.02 3.05
CA ASN A 240 15.93 5.95 3.63
C ASN A 240 15.10 5.16 4.66
N VAL A 241 15.02 3.84 4.50
CA VAL A 241 14.34 2.92 5.41
C VAL A 241 15.26 1.73 5.69
N GLY A 242 15.87 1.70 6.86
CA GLY A 242 16.90 0.71 7.16
C GLY A 242 18.08 0.84 6.20
N ARG A 243 18.32 -0.19 5.36
CA ARG A 243 19.36 -0.16 4.30
C ARG A 243 18.77 0.15 2.91
N MET A 244 17.47 0.41 2.80
CA MET A 244 16.83 0.79 1.55
C MET A 244 16.95 2.30 1.35
N SER A 245 17.25 2.71 0.12
CA SER A 245 17.13 4.09 -0.33
C SER A 245 16.26 4.15 -1.60
N LEU A 246 15.21 4.97 -1.56
CA LEU A 246 14.34 5.27 -2.68
C LEU A 246 14.53 6.74 -3.06
N ARG A 247 14.84 7.03 -4.34
CA ARG A 247 15.21 8.37 -4.79
C ARG A 247 14.29 8.92 -5.87
N ASN A 248 14.16 10.25 -5.87
CA ASN A 248 13.54 11.03 -6.95
C ASN A 248 12.09 10.60 -7.27
N PHE A 249 11.25 10.49 -6.25
CA PHE A 249 9.85 10.13 -6.42
C PHE A 249 8.90 11.26 -6.02
N PRO A 250 7.73 11.37 -6.67
CA PRO A 250 6.74 12.39 -6.34
C PRO A 250 6.00 12.02 -5.05
N VAL A 251 5.74 13.03 -4.23
CA VAL A 251 4.91 12.93 -3.03
C VAL A 251 3.85 14.02 -3.09
N LEU A 252 2.59 13.64 -2.89
CA LEU A 252 1.48 14.57 -2.69
C LEU A 252 1.43 14.96 -1.21
N PHE A 253 1.57 16.23 -0.92
CA PHE A 253 1.46 16.76 0.44
C PHE A 253 0.08 17.33 0.67
N VAL A 254 -0.62 16.78 1.68
CA VAL A 254 -1.99 17.11 1.97
C VAL A 254 -2.33 16.79 3.43
N ASP A 255 -3.23 17.57 4.02
CA ASP A 255 -3.78 17.28 5.34
C ASP A 255 -4.89 16.23 5.23
N SER A 256 -4.56 14.98 5.48
CA SER A 256 -5.44 13.84 5.24
C SER A 256 -5.91 13.19 6.55
N PRO A 257 -7.21 12.83 6.66
CA PRO A 257 -7.81 12.22 7.85
C PRO A 257 -7.06 11.01 8.45
N PRO A 258 -6.44 10.09 7.68
CA PRO A 258 -5.65 9.01 8.23
C PRO A 258 -4.50 9.46 9.15
N PHE A 259 -3.82 10.56 8.85
CA PHE A 259 -2.77 11.09 9.74
C PHE A 259 -3.33 11.52 11.09
N HIS A 260 -4.52 12.13 11.11
CA HIS A 260 -5.21 12.50 12.34
C HIS A 260 -5.63 11.27 13.15
N SER A 261 -6.25 10.29 12.49
CA SER A 261 -6.70 9.04 13.12
C SER A 261 -5.53 8.28 13.76
N LEU A 262 -4.38 8.26 13.09
CA LEU A 262 -3.15 7.66 13.59
C LEU A 262 -2.41 8.55 14.60
N GLY A 263 -2.88 9.77 14.91
CA GLY A 263 -2.21 10.75 15.78
C GLY A 263 -0.81 11.12 15.28
N LEU A 264 -0.70 11.31 13.96
CA LEU A 264 0.54 11.65 13.26
C LEU A 264 0.49 13.06 12.65
N SER A 265 -0.49 13.88 12.96
CA SER A 265 -0.68 15.22 12.37
C SER A 265 0.57 16.10 12.53
N ASP A 266 1.18 16.09 13.72
CA ASP A 266 2.33 16.95 14.07
C ASP A 266 3.68 16.24 13.89
N THR A 267 3.67 14.98 13.48
CA THR A 267 4.88 14.18 13.27
C THR A 267 5.13 14.05 11.77
N PRO A 268 6.32 14.39 11.25
CA PRO A 268 6.65 14.16 9.83
C PRO A 268 6.32 12.73 9.42
N SER A 269 5.37 12.58 8.50
CA SER A 269 4.81 11.26 8.16
C SER A 269 4.56 11.13 6.66
N LEU A 270 4.78 9.94 6.15
CA LEU A 270 4.63 9.55 4.76
C LEU A 270 3.84 8.24 4.67
N ILE A 271 2.79 8.23 3.88
CA ILE A 271 2.15 7.02 3.37
C ILE A 271 2.89 6.63 2.09
N LEU A 272 3.51 5.46 2.05
CA LEU A 272 4.18 4.91 0.88
C LEU A 272 3.19 4.06 0.09
N GLY A 273 2.83 4.53 -1.10
CA GLY A 273 1.79 3.95 -1.94
C GLY A 273 2.30 2.95 -2.97
N MET A 274 1.37 2.39 -3.72
CA MET A 274 1.59 1.30 -4.69
C MET A 274 2.58 1.67 -5.80
N LYS A 275 2.61 2.94 -6.24
CA LYS A 275 3.53 3.37 -7.30
C LYS A 275 4.98 3.16 -6.90
N GLU A 276 5.32 3.44 -5.66
CA GLU A 276 6.66 3.27 -5.11
C GLU A 276 6.91 1.82 -4.68
N LEU A 277 5.90 1.11 -4.15
CA LEU A 277 6.01 -0.31 -3.80
C LEU A 277 6.29 -1.19 -5.01
N ARG A 278 5.75 -0.87 -6.18
CA ARG A 278 6.01 -1.58 -7.44
C ARG A 278 7.43 -1.44 -7.98
N LEU A 279 8.25 -0.58 -7.41
CA LEU A 279 9.68 -0.48 -7.74
C LEU A 279 10.48 -1.67 -7.19
N PHE A 280 9.94 -2.38 -6.22
CA PHE A 280 10.52 -3.61 -5.70
C PHE A 280 10.08 -4.80 -6.56
N ARG A 281 10.87 -5.85 -6.51
CA ARG A 281 10.50 -7.12 -7.12
C ARG A 281 9.39 -7.80 -6.32
N ARG A 282 9.57 -7.82 -4.98
CA ARG A 282 8.60 -8.35 -4.02
C ARG A 282 8.58 -7.49 -2.76
N VAL A 283 7.40 -7.41 -2.16
CA VAL A 283 7.22 -6.82 -0.83
C VAL A 283 6.46 -7.83 0.03
N ALA A 284 6.98 -8.15 1.20
CA ALA A 284 6.27 -8.96 2.17
C ALA A 284 5.92 -8.12 3.40
N ILE A 285 4.67 -8.23 3.84
CA ILE A 285 4.13 -7.55 5.02
C ILE A 285 3.73 -8.61 6.01
N ASP A 286 4.50 -8.74 7.09
CA ASP A 286 4.30 -9.74 8.14
C ASP A 286 3.69 -9.05 9.36
N PHE A 287 2.39 -9.22 9.52
CA PHE A 287 1.64 -8.62 10.63
C PHE A 287 1.97 -9.28 11.97
N LYS A 288 2.23 -10.59 11.99
CA LYS A 288 2.55 -11.37 13.20
C LYS A 288 3.90 -10.97 13.79
N SER A 289 4.94 -10.92 12.97
CA SER A 289 6.29 -10.53 13.41
C SER A 289 6.53 -9.02 13.37
N ARG A 290 5.58 -8.25 12.81
CA ARG A 290 5.68 -6.80 12.60
C ARG A 290 6.92 -6.42 11.80
N GLN A 291 7.05 -7.06 10.65
CA GLN A 291 8.17 -6.84 9.73
C GLN A 291 7.64 -6.50 8.34
N ILE A 292 8.38 -5.63 7.65
CA ILE A 292 8.19 -5.37 6.24
C ILE A 292 9.49 -5.74 5.55
N LEU A 293 9.38 -6.56 4.53
CA LEU A 293 10.51 -7.14 3.82
C LEU A 293 10.46 -6.69 2.36
N PHE A 294 11.60 -6.27 1.84
CA PHE A 294 11.72 -5.83 0.46
C PHE A 294 12.76 -6.66 -0.28
N ASP A 295 12.40 -7.07 -1.50
CA ASP A 295 13.28 -7.76 -2.46
C ASP A 295 13.53 -6.79 -3.62
N LEU A 296 14.80 -6.50 -3.88
CA LEU A 296 15.19 -5.50 -4.88
C LEU A 296 15.08 -6.08 -6.31
N PRO A 297 14.87 -5.24 -7.33
CA PRO A 297 14.93 -5.66 -8.72
C PRO A 297 16.33 -6.21 -9.07
N ARG A 298 16.40 -7.28 -9.83
CA ARG A 298 17.67 -7.84 -10.32
C ARG A 298 18.38 -6.81 -11.21
N GLY A 299 19.67 -6.57 -10.98
CA GLY A 299 20.48 -5.64 -11.78
C GLY A 299 20.58 -4.21 -11.25
N THR A 300 20.04 -3.91 -10.06
CA THR A 300 20.26 -2.62 -9.39
C THR A 300 21.66 -2.46 -8.79
N TYR A 301 22.49 -3.48 -8.91
CA TYR A 301 23.93 -3.43 -8.57
C TYR A 301 24.69 -2.59 -9.60
N GLY A 302 24.91 -1.32 -9.32
CA GLY A 302 25.90 -0.53 -10.05
C GLY A 302 25.40 0.56 -10.99
N PHE A 303 24.35 1.32 -10.63
CA PHE A 303 24.03 2.54 -11.38
C PHE A 303 24.97 3.72 -11.10
N ASP A 304 25.92 3.60 -10.18
CA ASP A 304 26.96 4.61 -9.96
C ASP A 304 28.05 4.66 -11.06
N SER A 305 28.06 3.69 -11.99
CA SER A 305 29.11 3.66 -13.03
C SER A 305 28.72 4.32 -14.36
N MET A 306 27.47 4.67 -14.60
CA MET A 306 27.04 5.28 -15.87
C MET A 306 27.10 6.80 -15.95
N TYR A 307 27.18 7.51 -14.84
CA TYR A 307 27.32 8.97 -14.82
C TYR A 307 28.72 9.46 -14.44
N GLY A 308 29.64 8.55 -14.12
CA GLY A 308 31.02 8.88 -13.73
C GLY A 308 32.05 8.98 -14.86
N ARG A 309 31.66 8.79 -16.12
CA ARG A 309 32.60 8.92 -17.28
C ARG A 309 32.07 9.84 -18.35
N ARG A 310 32.02 11.12 -18.07
CA ARG A 310 32.12 12.20 -19.05
C ARG A 310 32.34 13.53 -18.34
N LEU A 311 33.53 13.77 -17.82
CA LEU A 311 34.18 15.07 -17.68
C LEU A 311 35.66 14.77 -17.42
N GLY A 312 36.36 14.42 -18.45
CA GLY A 312 37.81 14.36 -18.53
C GLY A 312 38.23 15.00 -19.82
N VAL A 313 38.88 16.11 -19.66
CA VAL A 313 39.61 17.06 -20.46
C VAL A 313 38.88 18.38 -20.59
#